data_8c04a912d1e5c45951380135f1607e4e
#
_entry.id   8c04a912d1e5c45951380135f1607e4e
#
_cell.length_a   1.000
_cell.length_b   1.000
_cell.length_c   1.000
_cell.angle_alpha   90.00
_cell.angle_beta   90.00
_cell.angle_gamma   90.00
#
_symmetry.space_group_name_H-M   'P 1'
#
loop_
_entity.id
_entity.type
_entity.pdbx_description
1 polymer ?
#
loop_
_entity_poly.entity_id
_entity_poly.type
_entity_poly.pdbx_seq_one_letter_code
_entity_poly.pdbx_strand_id
1 'polypeptide(L)'
;MNTSLNKVNGQSILNLVRNEDGGAYTLSYVMVIPLLMLLICVIVETTLMMSAKIGTVYAAYSGARTAIVWSSASDNWPEAKTKIQQAAVQSFVPFASGMGSSGSVPTEASAYVDSYSSFVDDAEAESYLRKKYANAANRLKVTVDGPPESHDSEIEVTVEYRFRFNIPGIGRLLGEQDGDGYSFPLRSTATLQNEGPKNEQQDLGIGYGQFD
;
A
#
# COMPACT_ATOMS: atom_id res chain seq x y z
N MET A 1 60.48 -48.18 -18.75
CA MET A 1 59.40 -47.13 -18.73
C MET A 1 58.24 -47.73 -17.99
N ASN A 2 58.16 -47.52 -16.65
CA ASN A 2 57.12 -48.10 -15.79
C ASN A 2 56.02 -47.05 -15.59
N THR A 3 54.92 -47.24 -16.23
CA THR A 3 53.63 -46.49 -15.97
C THR A 3 52.93 -47.17 -14.80
N SER A 4 53.17 -46.69 -13.60
CA SER A 4 52.38 -47.03 -12.43
C SER A 4 51.02 -46.27 -12.55
N LEU A 5 50.05 -46.95 -13.09
CA LEU A 5 48.66 -46.52 -13.02
C LEU A 5 48.25 -46.48 -11.55
N ASN A 6 48.04 -45.25 -11.07
CA ASN A 6 47.52 -44.94 -9.75
C ASN A 6 46.13 -45.61 -9.62
N LYS A 7 46.08 -46.76 -9.00
CA LYS A 7 44.87 -47.46 -8.62
C LYS A 7 44.18 -46.59 -7.54
N VAL A 8 43.36 -45.68 -7.97
CA VAL A 8 42.50 -44.91 -7.05
C VAL A 8 41.72 -45.93 -6.25
N ASN A 9 42.09 -46.02 -4.97
CA ASN A 9 41.52 -47.00 -4.06
C ASN A 9 40.03 -46.77 -3.93
N GLY A 10 39.22 -47.66 -4.53
CA GLY A 10 37.77 -47.63 -4.42
C GLY A 10 37.25 -47.60 -2.97
N GLN A 11 38.09 -48.04 -2.03
CA GLN A 11 37.82 -47.88 -0.59
C GLN A 11 37.81 -46.44 -0.10
N SER A 12 38.56 -45.54 -0.75
CA SER A 12 38.59 -44.13 -0.40
C SER A 12 37.27 -43.42 -0.76
N ILE A 13 36.68 -43.79 -1.90
CA ILE A 13 35.38 -43.27 -2.36
C ILE A 13 34.24 -43.84 -1.51
N LEU A 14 34.30 -45.13 -1.20
CA LEU A 14 33.33 -45.77 -0.31
C LEU A 14 33.34 -45.20 1.12
N ASN A 15 34.53 -44.87 1.64
CA ASN A 15 34.64 -44.22 2.94
C ASN A 15 34.13 -42.78 2.92
N LEU A 16 34.23 -42.05 1.80
CA LEU A 16 33.67 -40.71 1.64
C LEU A 16 32.15 -40.72 1.60
N VAL A 17 31.56 -41.74 0.94
CA VAL A 17 30.12 -41.94 0.86
C VAL A 17 29.55 -42.47 2.20
N ARG A 18 30.36 -43.18 2.98
CA ARG A 18 29.99 -43.77 4.26
C ARG A 18 30.25 -42.87 5.47
N ASN A 19 30.75 -41.66 5.24
CA ASN A 19 30.98 -40.71 6.30
C ASN A 19 29.65 -40.10 6.72
N GLU A 20 29.00 -40.71 7.74
CA GLU A 20 27.69 -40.32 8.28
C GLU A 20 27.70 -38.90 8.86
N ASP A 21 28.87 -38.39 9.26
CA ASP A 21 29.02 -37.02 9.75
C ASP A 21 28.65 -35.98 8.68
N GLY A 22 29.04 -36.19 7.39
CA GLY A 22 28.65 -35.34 6.27
C GLY A 22 27.14 -35.38 5.98
N GLY A 23 26.53 -36.55 6.16
CA GLY A 23 25.07 -36.74 5.98
C GLY A 23 24.23 -36.02 7.04
N ALA A 24 24.70 -36.02 8.29
CA ALA A 24 24.00 -35.31 9.37
C ALA A 24 24.02 -33.80 9.18
N TYR A 25 25.14 -33.22 8.73
CA TYR A 25 25.24 -31.79 8.41
C TYR A 25 24.33 -31.40 7.22
N THR A 26 24.35 -32.17 6.14
CA THR A 26 23.47 -31.89 4.97
C THR A 26 21.99 -31.99 5.32
N LEU A 27 21.60 -32.99 6.13
CA LEU A 27 20.22 -33.11 6.61
C LEU A 27 19.80 -31.91 7.46
N SER A 28 20.68 -31.42 8.35
CA SER A 28 20.44 -30.23 9.14
C SER A 28 20.23 -28.97 8.26
N TYR A 29 21.06 -28.78 7.24
CA TYR A 29 20.90 -27.67 6.30
C TYR A 29 19.61 -27.75 5.51
N VAL A 30 19.23 -28.93 5.02
CA VAL A 30 17.97 -29.14 4.28
C VAL A 30 16.76 -28.79 5.12
N MET A 31 16.81 -29.02 6.44
CA MET A 31 15.72 -28.66 7.36
C MET A 31 15.72 -27.18 7.74
N VAL A 32 16.90 -26.58 7.96
CA VAL A 32 17.05 -25.21 8.45
C VAL A 32 16.82 -24.19 7.35
N ILE A 33 17.26 -24.42 6.11
CA ILE A 33 17.13 -23.47 5.00
C ILE A 33 15.66 -23.11 4.71
N PRO A 34 14.70 -24.04 4.57
CA PRO A 34 13.32 -23.69 4.36
C PRO A 34 12.72 -22.85 5.49
N LEU A 35 13.08 -23.17 6.75
CA LEU A 35 12.61 -22.41 7.90
C LEU A 35 13.18 -20.98 7.90
N LEU A 36 14.45 -20.82 7.58
CA LEU A 36 15.10 -19.52 7.45
C LEU A 36 14.46 -18.69 6.32
N MET A 37 14.22 -19.30 5.15
CA MET A 37 13.54 -18.64 4.03
C MET A 37 12.13 -18.21 4.39
N LEU A 38 11.37 -19.05 5.09
CA LEU A 38 10.03 -18.69 5.58
C LEU A 38 10.11 -17.50 6.54
N LEU A 39 11.06 -17.48 7.45
CA LEU A 39 11.26 -16.36 8.38
C LEU A 39 11.56 -15.06 7.62
N ILE A 40 12.47 -15.09 6.65
CA ILE A 40 12.80 -13.92 5.83
C ILE A 40 11.55 -13.43 5.08
N CYS A 41 10.79 -14.34 4.49
CA CYS A 41 9.55 -14.00 3.79
C CYS A 41 8.52 -13.32 4.73
N VAL A 42 8.34 -13.81 5.95
CA VAL A 42 7.45 -13.19 6.95
C VAL A 42 7.93 -11.77 7.30
N ILE A 43 9.22 -11.57 7.50
CA ILE A 43 9.78 -10.24 7.81
C ILE A 43 9.51 -9.26 6.67
N VAL A 44 9.77 -9.66 5.42
CA VAL A 44 9.53 -8.83 4.23
C VAL A 44 8.06 -8.45 4.11
N GLU A 45 7.16 -9.42 4.18
CA GLU A 45 5.70 -9.15 4.07
C GLU A 45 5.19 -8.26 5.21
N THR A 46 5.66 -8.51 6.44
CA THR A 46 5.28 -7.67 7.59
C THR A 46 5.76 -6.22 7.40
N THR A 47 6.97 -6.03 6.87
CA THR A 47 7.51 -4.69 6.58
C THR A 47 6.68 -3.97 5.51
N LEU A 48 6.29 -4.67 4.44
CA LEU A 48 5.43 -4.10 3.40
C LEU A 48 4.04 -3.76 3.95
N MET A 49 3.46 -4.62 4.79
CA MET A 49 2.18 -4.38 5.44
C MET A 49 2.25 -3.16 6.38
N MET A 50 3.33 -3.01 7.16
CA MET A 50 3.55 -1.82 8.00
C MET A 50 3.68 -0.55 7.17
N SER A 51 4.41 -0.58 6.06
CA SER A 51 4.49 0.54 5.12
C SER A 51 3.11 0.92 4.58
N ALA A 52 2.30 -0.05 4.16
CA ALA A 52 0.93 0.20 3.71
C ALA A 52 0.05 0.76 4.84
N LYS A 53 0.24 0.31 6.09
CA LYS A 53 -0.48 0.86 7.25
C LYS A 53 -0.15 2.34 7.48
N ILE A 54 1.11 2.73 7.38
CA ILE A 54 1.52 4.13 7.43
C ILE A 54 0.82 4.91 6.30
N GLY A 55 0.79 4.35 5.08
CA GLY A 55 0.08 4.93 3.94
C GLY A 55 -1.40 5.17 4.21
N THR A 56 -2.10 4.23 4.89
CA THR A 56 -3.52 4.44 5.25
C THR A 56 -3.72 5.57 6.26
N VAL A 57 -2.77 5.80 7.16
CA VAL A 57 -2.82 6.95 8.09
C VAL A 57 -2.66 8.26 7.32
N TYR A 58 -1.69 8.33 6.40
CA TYR A 58 -1.51 9.50 5.53
C TYR A 58 -2.74 9.77 4.67
N ALA A 59 -3.32 8.73 4.09
CA ALA A 59 -4.53 8.84 3.27
C ALA A 59 -5.73 9.34 4.08
N ALA A 60 -5.94 8.85 5.29
CA ALA A 60 -7.00 9.29 6.18
C ALA A 60 -6.83 10.77 6.56
N TYR A 61 -5.62 11.18 6.92
CA TYR A 61 -5.33 12.58 7.26
C TYR A 61 -5.49 13.51 6.05
N SER A 62 -4.98 13.13 4.88
CA SER A 62 -5.13 13.90 3.64
C SER A 62 -6.60 14.04 3.24
N GLY A 63 -7.35 12.94 3.35
CA GLY A 63 -8.79 12.94 3.13
C GLY A 63 -9.55 13.86 4.08
N ALA A 64 -9.25 13.78 5.39
CA ALA A 64 -9.88 14.63 6.39
C ALA A 64 -9.57 16.12 6.18
N ARG A 65 -8.32 16.46 5.85
CA ARG A 65 -7.94 17.83 5.52
C ARG A 65 -8.68 18.34 4.27
N THR A 66 -8.79 17.50 3.24
CA THR A 66 -9.53 17.84 2.04
C THR A 66 -11.03 18.00 2.33
N ALA A 67 -11.58 17.16 3.22
CA ALA A 67 -12.97 17.25 3.64
C ALA A 67 -13.31 18.58 4.30
N ILE A 68 -12.44 19.10 5.18
CA ILE A 68 -12.62 20.41 5.80
C ILE A 68 -12.68 21.52 4.74
N VAL A 69 -11.73 21.52 3.80
CA VAL A 69 -11.63 22.56 2.77
C VAL A 69 -12.84 22.52 1.83
N TRP A 70 -13.21 21.35 1.35
CA TRP A 70 -14.28 21.19 0.36
C TRP A 70 -15.68 21.22 0.96
N SER A 71 -15.85 20.89 2.23
CA SER A 71 -17.14 21.08 2.93
C SER A 71 -17.51 22.55 3.05
N SER A 72 -16.51 23.43 3.15
CA SER A 72 -16.70 24.88 3.22
C SER A 72 -16.83 25.53 1.84
N ALA A 73 -16.16 24.96 0.81
CA ALA A 73 -16.03 25.55 -0.51
C ALA A 73 -17.10 25.10 -1.50
N SER A 74 -17.77 23.98 -1.26
CA SER A 74 -18.73 23.39 -2.21
C SER A 74 -20.08 23.15 -1.57
N ASP A 75 -21.13 23.65 -2.18
CA ASP A 75 -22.53 23.35 -1.79
C ASP A 75 -22.95 21.93 -2.20
N ASN A 76 -22.09 21.22 -2.97
CA ASN A 76 -22.36 19.91 -3.52
C ASN A 76 -21.52 18.83 -2.80
N TRP A 77 -22.10 18.21 -1.77
CA TRP A 77 -21.43 17.15 -1.01
C TRP A 77 -20.93 15.94 -1.84
N PRO A 78 -21.65 15.42 -2.85
CA PRO A 78 -21.14 14.39 -3.76
C PRO A 78 -19.84 14.78 -4.47
N GLU A 79 -19.70 16.03 -4.89
CA GLU A 79 -18.47 16.54 -5.50
C GLU A 79 -17.33 16.62 -4.48
N ALA A 80 -17.60 17.16 -3.29
CA ALA A 80 -16.65 17.19 -2.19
C ALA A 80 -16.15 15.78 -1.87
N LYS A 81 -17.05 14.79 -1.78
CA LYS A 81 -16.70 13.38 -1.53
C LYS A 81 -15.76 12.82 -2.60
N THR A 82 -15.97 13.16 -3.86
CA THR A 82 -15.07 12.74 -4.96
C THR A 82 -13.67 13.33 -4.79
N LYS A 83 -13.57 14.60 -4.42
CA LYS A 83 -12.28 15.26 -4.14
C LYS A 83 -11.57 14.66 -2.93
N ILE A 84 -12.31 14.33 -1.88
CA ILE A 84 -11.77 13.66 -0.69
C ILE A 84 -11.21 12.29 -1.06
N GLN A 85 -11.94 11.51 -1.84
CA GLN A 85 -11.48 10.22 -2.31
C GLN A 85 -10.22 10.33 -3.18
N GLN A 86 -10.18 11.29 -4.11
CA GLN A 86 -9.00 11.55 -4.94
C GLN A 86 -7.78 11.90 -4.10
N ALA A 87 -7.92 12.81 -3.12
CA ALA A 87 -6.82 13.21 -2.25
C ALA A 87 -6.29 12.05 -1.41
N ALA A 88 -7.19 11.22 -0.86
CA ALA A 88 -6.80 10.03 -0.12
C ALA A 88 -6.07 9.00 -1.00
N VAL A 89 -6.55 8.74 -2.21
CA VAL A 89 -5.90 7.84 -3.17
C VAL A 89 -4.52 8.37 -3.55
N GLN A 90 -4.41 9.63 -3.94
CA GLN A 90 -3.14 10.25 -4.34
C GLN A 90 -2.08 10.17 -3.24
N SER A 91 -2.45 10.46 -2.00
CA SER A 91 -1.53 10.38 -0.87
C SER A 91 -1.13 8.94 -0.52
N PHE A 92 -1.95 7.94 -0.89
CA PHE A 92 -1.66 6.53 -0.67
C PHE A 92 -0.78 5.91 -1.76
N VAL A 93 -0.76 6.44 -2.99
CA VAL A 93 -0.04 5.85 -4.14
C VAL A 93 1.40 5.44 -3.84
N PRO A 94 2.23 6.23 -3.12
CA PRO A 94 3.61 5.84 -2.81
C PRO A 94 3.72 4.50 -2.05
N PHE A 95 2.70 4.19 -1.24
CA PHE A 95 2.64 3.00 -0.37
C PHE A 95 1.91 1.82 -1.03
N ALA A 96 1.24 2.05 -2.16
CA ALA A 96 0.52 1.00 -2.87
C ALA A 96 1.50 -0.01 -3.49
N SER A 97 1.12 -1.29 -3.48
CA SER A 97 1.84 -2.31 -4.24
C SER A 97 1.68 -2.07 -5.74
N GLY A 98 2.78 -2.15 -6.50
CA GLY A 98 2.73 -2.05 -7.98
C GLY A 98 2.37 -3.35 -8.66
N MET A 99 2.24 -4.46 -7.93
CA MET A 99 1.99 -5.77 -8.51
C MET A 99 0.49 -6.11 -8.54
N GLY A 100 0.03 -6.62 -9.67
CA GLY A 100 -1.21 -7.38 -9.77
C GLY A 100 -2.51 -6.58 -9.83
N SER A 101 -2.51 -5.32 -10.27
CA SER A 101 -3.77 -4.64 -10.56
C SER A 101 -4.23 -4.97 -11.98
N SER A 102 -5.25 -5.82 -12.08
CA SER A 102 -5.99 -6.07 -13.34
C SER A 102 -7.12 -5.05 -13.56
N GLY A 103 -7.17 -3.99 -12.76
CA GLY A 103 -8.23 -2.99 -12.82
C GLY A 103 -8.00 -1.93 -13.91
N SER A 104 -9.08 -1.32 -14.38
CA SER A 104 -9.01 -0.14 -15.24
C SER A 104 -8.28 0.98 -14.52
N VAL A 105 -7.39 1.66 -15.23
CA VAL A 105 -6.72 2.85 -14.72
C VAL A 105 -7.74 4.00 -14.71
N PRO A 106 -8.01 4.62 -13.56
CA PRO A 106 -8.93 5.76 -13.51
C PRO A 106 -8.41 6.92 -14.36
N THR A 107 -9.32 7.73 -14.91
CA THR A 107 -8.97 8.89 -15.75
C THR A 107 -8.08 9.89 -14.98
N GLU A 108 -8.30 10.02 -13.70
CA GLU A 108 -7.53 10.89 -12.80
C GLU A 108 -6.06 10.47 -12.64
N ALA A 109 -5.75 9.20 -12.94
CA ALA A 109 -4.38 8.71 -12.93
C ALA A 109 -3.52 9.40 -13.98
N SER A 110 -4.10 9.85 -15.10
CA SER A 110 -3.36 10.60 -16.13
C SER A 110 -2.79 11.89 -15.57
N ALA A 111 -3.62 12.72 -14.95
CA ALA A 111 -3.18 13.99 -14.37
C ALA A 111 -2.14 13.78 -13.26
N TYR A 112 -2.27 12.72 -12.46
CA TYR A 112 -1.28 12.36 -11.45
C TYR A 112 0.06 11.97 -12.08
N VAL A 113 0.04 11.11 -13.09
CA VAL A 113 1.24 10.63 -13.77
C VAL A 113 1.90 11.76 -14.56
N ASP A 114 1.13 12.59 -15.25
CA ASP A 114 1.64 13.71 -16.04
C ASP A 114 2.40 14.74 -15.17
N SER A 115 1.96 14.93 -13.91
CA SER A 115 2.68 15.78 -12.96
C SER A 115 4.03 15.20 -12.52
N TYR A 116 4.22 13.88 -12.58
CA TYR A 116 5.49 13.21 -12.28
C TYR A 116 6.34 12.92 -13.52
N SER A 117 5.74 12.77 -14.69
CA SER A 117 6.46 12.46 -15.94
C SER A 117 7.42 13.58 -16.36
N SER A 118 7.17 14.81 -15.92
CA SER A 118 8.12 15.91 -16.11
C SER A 118 9.47 15.70 -15.41
N PHE A 119 9.55 14.78 -14.46
CA PHE A 119 10.76 14.44 -13.71
C PHE A 119 11.38 13.11 -14.14
N VAL A 120 10.62 12.26 -14.82
CA VAL A 120 11.02 10.89 -15.19
C VAL A 120 10.66 10.66 -16.65
N ASP A 121 11.63 10.83 -17.52
CA ASP A 121 11.49 10.63 -18.97
C ASP A 121 11.64 9.15 -19.35
N ASP A 122 10.85 8.29 -18.69
CA ASP A 122 10.88 6.83 -18.87
C ASP A 122 9.47 6.24 -18.94
N ALA A 123 9.15 5.63 -20.08
CA ALA A 123 7.85 4.99 -20.33
C ALA A 123 7.55 3.82 -19.38
N GLU A 124 8.58 3.12 -18.88
CA GLU A 124 8.41 2.03 -17.92
C GLU A 124 7.99 2.57 -16.55
N ALA A 125 8.61 3.68 -16.13
CA ALA A 125 8.25 4.38 -14.89
C ALA A 125 6.83 4.93 -14.95
N GLU A 126 6.41 5.50 -16.09
CA GLU A 126 5.03 5.94 -16.30
C GLU A 126 4.04 4.77 -16.18
N SER A 127 4.31 3.65 -16.85
CA SER A 127 3.49 2.44 -16.76
C SER A 127 3.39 1.92 -15.32
N TYR A 128 4.50 1.94 -14.59
CA TYR A 128 4.55 1.53 -13.19
C TYR A 128 3.71 2.43 -12.28
N LEU A 129 3.82 3.75 -12.45
CA LEU A 129 3.03 4.73 -11.69
C LEU A 129 1.53 4.59 -11.97
N ARG A 130 1.14 4.39 -13.22
CA ARG A 130 -0.26 4.14 -13.59
C ARG A 130 -0.81 2.88 -12.91
N LYS A 131 -0.03 1.80 -12.87
CA LYS A 131 -0.41 0.55 -12.17
C LYS A 131 -0.53 0.76 -10.67
N LYS A 132 0.40 1.51 -10.05
CA LYS A 132 0.33 1.85 -8.62
C LYS A 132 -0.92 2.65 -8.30
N TYR A 133 -1.24 3.66 -9.10
CA TYR A 133 -2.45 4.46 -8.93
C TYR A 133 -3.71 3.61 -9.07
N ALA A 134 -3.79 2.78 -10.11
CA ALA A 134 -4.91 1.88 -10.30
C ALA A 134 -5.09 0.92 -9.12
N ASN A 135 -3.99 0.36 -8.59
CA ASN A 135 -4.04 -0.50 -7.42
C ASN A 135 -4.54 0.26 -6.18
N ALA A 136 -4.04 1.47 -5.94
CA ALA A 136 -4.51 2.32 -4.85
C ALA A 136 -6.01 2.62 -5.00
N ALA A 137 -6.46 3.10 -6.16
CA ALA A 137 -7.85 3.46 -6.40
C ALA A 137 -8.83 2.29 -6.27
N ASN A 138 -8.43 1.09 -6.73
CA ASN A 138 -9.30 -0.08 -6.71
C ASN A 138 -9.38 -0.78 -5.35
N ARG A 139 -8.38 -0.58 -4.46
CA ARG A 139 -8.29 -1.28 -3.17
C ARG A 139 -8.47 -0.39 -1.97
N LEU A 140 -8.43 0.93 -2.16
CA LEU A 140 -8.65 1.90 -1.12
C LEU A 140 -10.13 2.28 -1.08
N LYS A 141 -10.78 1.97 0.03
CA LYS A 141 -12.14 2.41 0.32
C LYS A 141 -12.08 3.58 1.29
N VAL A 142 -12.65 4.71 0.87
CA VAL A 142 -12.74 5.92 1.69
C VAL A 142 -14.19 6.10 2.13
N THR A 143 -14.41 6.19 3.42
CA THR A 143 -15.71 6.48 4.03
C THR A 143 -15.61 7.79 4.76
N VAL A 144 -16.54 8.70 4.49
CA VAL A 144 -16.62 10.00 5.15
C VAL A 144 -18.01 10.08 5.78
N ASP A 145 -18.04 10.36 7.07
CA ASP A 145 -19.28 10.62 7.77
C ASP A 145 -19.79 12.00 7.33
N GLY A 146 -20.96 12.05 6.73
CA GLY A 146 -21.80 13.17 6.33
C GLY A 146 -21.15 14.53 6.04
N PRO A 147 -21.92 15.48 5.53
CA PRO A 147 -21.47 16.86 5.54
C PRO A 147 -21.43 17.37 6.98
N PRO A 148 -20.43 18.20 7.36
CA PRO A 148 -20.41 18.81 8.69
C PRO A 148 -21.68 19.66 8.88
N GLU A 149 -22.40 19.41 9.96
CA GLU A 149 -23.67 20.10 10.25
C GLU A 149 -23.46 21.52 10.75
N SER A 150 -22.30 21.80 11.36
CA SER A 150 -21.97 23.10 11.96
C SER A 150 -20.49 23.43 11.85
N HIS A 151 -20.16 24.67 12.15
CA HIS A 151 -18.79 25.22 12.17
C HIS A 151 -17.82 24.43 13.07
N ASP A 152 -18.29 23.92 14.20
CA ASP A 152 -17.48 23.18 15.18
C ASP A 152 -17.64 21.66 15.06
N SER A 153 -18.27 21.16 14.00
CA SER A 153 -18.46 19.73 13.83
C SER A 153 -17.16 19.02 13.45
N GLU A 154 -16.97 17.85 14.00
CA GLU A 154 -15.87 16.97 13.62
C GLU A 154 -16.17 16.28 12.30
N ILE A 155 -15.16 16.18 11.45
CA ILE A 155 -15.20 15.40 10.21
C ILE A 155 -14.34 14.17 10.41
N GLU A 156 -14.97 13.00 10.34
CA GLU A 156 -14.29 11.72 10.41
C GLU A 156 -14.12 11.13 9.01
N VAL A 157 -12.88 10.81 8.66
CA VAL A 157 -12.55 10.09 7.43
C VAL A 157 -11.89 8.78 7.79
N THR A 158 -12.54 7.69 7.41
CA THR A 158 -12.03 6.35 7.54
C THR A 158 -11.55 5.83 6.19
N VAL A 159 -10.32 5.35 6.18
CA VAL A 159 -9.69 4.71 5.03
C VAL A 159 -9.43 3.25 5.33
N GLU A 160 -9.89 2.37 4.46
CA GLU A 160 -9.65 0.94 4.50
C GLU A 160 -8.93 0.52 3.23
N TYR A 161 -7.76 -0.10 3.38
CA TYR A 161 -6.98 -0.64 2.28
C TYR A 161 -6.86 -2.15 2.41
N ARG A 162 -7.15 -2.90 1.34
CA ARG A 162 -6.96 -4.35 1.28
C ARG A 162 -5.55 -4.68 0.81
N PHE A 163 -4.66 -4.88 1.79
CA PHE A 163 -3.28 -5.30 1.51
C PHE A 163 -3.27 -6.72 0.96
N ARG A 164 -2.72 -6.91 -0.23
CA ARG A 164 -2.55 -8.23 -0.85
C ARG A 164 -1.16 -8.77 -0.53
N PHE A 165 -1.11 -10.01 -0.06
CA PHE A 165 0.14 -10.72 0.14
C PHE A 165 0.76 -11.12 -1.20
N ASN A 166 2.05 -10.87 -1.35
CA ASN A 166 2.81 -11.23 -2.55
C ASN A 166 3.32 -12.67 -2.48
N ILE A 167 3.53 -13.18 -1.27
CA ILE A 167 4.04 -14.52 -1.02
C ILE A 167 2.88 -15.45 -0.64
N PRO A 168 2.51 -16.42 -1.51
CA PRO A 168 1.28 -17.21 -1.33
C PRO A 168 1.20 -17.97 -0.01
N GLY A 169 2.34 -18.47 0.49
CA GLY A 169 2.39 -19.25 1.74
C GLY A 169 2.02 -18.43 2.98
N ILE A 170 2.45 -17.17 3.01
CA ILE A 170 2.24 -16.26 4.14
C ILE A 170 0.82 -15.72 4.11
N GLY A 171 0.31 -15.38 2.93
CA GLY A 171 -1.05 -14.93 2.77
C GLY A 171 -2.07 -15.93 3.30
N ARG A 172 -1.83 -17.23 3.11
CA ARG A 172 -2.70 -18.30 3.64
C ARG A 172 -2.67 -18.37 5.18
N LEU A 173 -1.55 -17.98 5.78
CA LEU A 173 -1.37 -18.04 7.24
C LEU A 173 -1.96 -16.80 7.93
N LEU A 174 -1.82 -15.61 7.33
CA LEU A 174 -2.13 -14.33 7.97
C LEU A 174 -3.30 -13.57 7.34
N GLY A 175 -3.72 -13.94 6.14
CA GLY A 175 -4.75 -13.23 5.37
C GLY A 175 -6.07 -13.97 5.25
N GLU A 176 -7.07 -13.24 4.81
CA GLU A 176 -8.37 -13.75 4.40
C GLU A 176 -8.36 -14.01 2.88
N GLN A 177 -9.05 -15.05 2.44
CA GLN A 177 -9.15 -15.34 1.01
C GLN A 177 -9.97 -14.25 0.30
N ASP A 178 -9.39 -13.63 -0.72
CA ASP A 178 -10.00 -12.56 -1.50
C ASP A 178 -9.80 -12.85 -3.01
N GLY A 179 -10.80 -13.46 -3.62
CA GLY A 179 -10.72 -13.94 -5.01
C GLY A 179 -9.57 -14.94 -5.20
N ASP A 180 -8.64 -14.65 -6.11
CA ASP A 180 -7.49 -15.51 -6.42
C ASP A 180 -6.30 -15.34 -5.46
N GLY A 181 -6.47 -14.64 -4.35
CA GLY A 181 -5.38 -14.35 -3.42
C GLY A 181 -5.81 -14.24 -1.97
N TYR A 182 -4.87 -13.81 -1.16
CA TYR A 182 -5.08 -13.51 0.26
C TYR A 182 -4.86 -12.04 0.50
N SER A 183 -5.75 -11.41 1.27
CA SER A 183 -5.66 -10.01 1.63
C SER A 183 -5.86 -9.81 3.13
N PHE A 184 -5.38 -8.68 3.64
CA PHE A 184 -5.56 -8.25 5.01
C PHE A 184 -6.09 -6.81 5.03
N PRO A 185 -7.22 -6.53 5.71
CA PRO A 185 -7.76 -5.18 5.77
C PRO A 185 -6.95 -4.29 6.73
N LEU A 186 -6.42 -3.19 6.21
CA LEU A 186 -5.73 -2.15 6.98
C LEU A 186 -6.66 -0.94 7.06
N ARG A 187 -7.11 -0.60 8.27
CA ARG A 187 -8.01 0.52 8.50
C ARG A 187 -7.33 1.61 9.30
N SER A 188 -7.55 2.87 8.91
CA SER A 188 -7.13 4.06 9.64
C SER A 188 -8.22 5.11 9.57
N THR A 189 -8.37 5.84 10.67
CA THR A 189 -9.36 6.91 10.81
C THR A 189 -8.64 8.18 11.21
N ALA A 190 -9.03 9.30 10.61
CA ALA A 190 -8.59 10.63 11.01
C ALA A 190 -9.83 11.50 11.26
N THR A 191 -9.84 12.14 12.42
CA THR A 191 -10.88 13.07 12.83
C THR A 191 -10.26 14.45 12.92
N LEU A 192 -10.83 15.42 12.21
CA LEU A 192 -10.42 16.82 12.26
C LEU A 192 -11.62 17.71 12.53
N GLN A 193 -11.40 18.75 13.32
CA GLN A 193 -12.41 19.76 13.59
C GLN A 193 -12.56 20.70 12.39
N ASN A 194 -13.79 21.00 12.03
CA ASN A 194 -14.09 21.96 10.97
C ASN A 194 -14.00 23.39 11.53
N GLU A 195 -12.87 24.04 11.31
CA GLU A 195 -12.63 25.43 11.75
C GLU A 195 -13.03 26.45 10.66
N GLY A 196 -13.42 25.99 9.48
CA GLY A 196 -13.78 26.87 8.36
C GLY A 196 -15.20 27.43 8.49
N PRO A 197 -15.42 28.72 8.29
CA PRO A 197 -16.76 29.25 8.17
C PRO A 197 -17.44 28.63 6.95
N LYS A 198 -18.71 28.26 7.09
CA LYS A 198 -19.54 28.01 5.91
C LYS A 198 -19.49 29.26 5.04
N ASN A 199 -19.32 29.08 3.73
CA ASN A 199 -19.22 30.18 2.76
C ASN A 199 -20.56 30.93 2.53
N GLU A 200 -21.41 30.89 3.53
CA GLU A 200 -22.64 31.69 3.56
C GLU A 200 -22.28 33.08 4.08
N GLN A 201 -22.22 34.04 3.17
CA GLN A 201 -22.03 35.47 3.46
C GLN A 201 -22.94 36.02 4.58
N GLN A 202 -23.94 35.27 5.00
CA GLN A 202 -24.89 35.63 6.04
C GLN A 202 -24.41 35.38 7.47
N ASP A 203 -23.49 34.39 7.67
CA ASP A 203 -23.10 34.01 9.04
C ASP A 203 -21.98 34.87 9.64
N LEU A 204 -21.21 35.58 8.82
CA LEU A 204 -20.08 36.34 9.32
C LEU A 204 -20.45 37.75 9.82
N GLY A 205 -21.65 38.24 9.55
CA GLY A 205 -22.05 39.61 9.94
C GLY A 205 -21.12 40.72 9.41
N ILE A 206 -20.14 40.33 8.59
CA ILE A 206 -19.17 41.23 7.98
C ILE A 206 -19.82 41.73 6.70
N GLY A 207 -20.57 42.82 6.82
CA GLY A 207 -20.97 43.58 5.66
C GLY A 207 -19.73 44.05 4.93
N TYR A 208 -19.44 43.43 3.76
CA TYR A 208 -18.53 44.01 2.79
C TYR A 208 -19.22 45.26 2.18
N GLY A 209 -19.34 46.26 2.96
CA GLY A 209 -19.92 47.50 2.56
C GLY A 209 -19.38 48.61 3.40
N GLN A 210 -18.56 49.39 2.79
CA GLN A 210 -17.99 50.68 3.21
C GLN A 210 -16.52 50.63 3.58
N PHE A 211 -15.71 50.45 2.59
CA PHE A 211 -14.49 51.25 2.47
C PHE A 211 -14.77 52.32 1.42
N ASP A 212 -15.32 53.44 1.86
CA ASP A 212 -15.29 54.72 1.15
C ASP A 212 -13.92 55.40 1.39
#